data_307454204c350cb36f340db413ce928b
#
_entry.id   307454204c350cb36f340db413ce928b
#
_cell.length_a   1.000
_cell.length_b   1.000
_cell.length_c   1.000
_cell.angle_alpha   90.00
_cell.angle_beta   90.00
_cell.angle_gamma   90.00
#
_symmetry.space_group_name_H-M   'P 1'
#
loop_
_entity.id
_entity.type
_entity.pdbx_description
1 polymer ?
#
loop_
_entity_poly.entity_id
_entity_poly.type
_entity_poly.pdbx_seq_one_letter_code
_entity_poly.pdbx_strand_id
1 'polypeptide(L)'
;DYYASRGLGDVYKRQGKTGSSYYNPEEAHGAKDNASDQLYGGYAIKKLVNPKTTIQDGNNNVAAYPFPIVRLAELYLGYAEAYVNYYGKLDGKGAEYFNLIRKRAGLGGIEETHPNATPEELIEAVRREKTVEFMFEGQMFWDYRRWKIAKEAWSGMEGGMPALNVYGTTAEEFNREVKADMMPFVFKEEGYLYPIQQEYLNKNPKLVQNPNW
;
A
#
# COMPACT_ATOMS: atom_id res chain seq x y z
N ASP A 1 -6.37 -6.45 7.76
CA ASP A 1 -7.61 -6.10 7.05
C ASP A 1 -8.19 -4.76 7.45
N TYR A 2 -8.12 -4.37 8.72
CA TYR A 2 -8.65 -3.11 9.22
C TYR A 2 -7.95 -1.87 8.62
N TYR A 3 -6.67 -1.95 8.39
CA TYR A 3 -5.92 -0.87 7.74
C TYR A 3 -6.17 -0.79 6.25
N ALA A 4 -6.29 -1.93 5.61
CA ALA A 4 -6.64 -1.99 4.21
C ALA A 4 -7.98 -1.29 3.95
N SER A 5 -8.97 -1.46 4.84
CA SER A 5 -10.24 -0.76 4.74
C SER A 5 -10.13 0.77 4.95
N ARG A 6 -9.11 1.26 5.65
CA ARG A 6 -8.85 2.71 5.78
C ARG A 6 -8.00 3.30 4.66
N GLY A 7 -7.18 2.51 4.02
CA GLY A 7 -6.38 2.91 2.87
C GLY A 7 -7.06 2.60 1.54
N LEU A 8 -7.77 1.48 1.50
CA LEU A 8 -8.62 1.04 0.42
C LEU A 8 -10.01 1.55 0.75
N GLY A 9 -10.51 2.49 -0.03
CA GLY A 9 -11.81 3.08 0.24
C GLY A 9 -12.89 2.05 0.43
N ASP A 10 -13.84 2.34 1.31
CA ASP A 10 -15.16 1.81 1.14
C ASP A 10 -15.51 1.95 -0.33
N VAL A 11 -15.94 0.88 -0.93
CA VAL A 11 -16.43 0.87 -2.30
C VAL A 11 -17.36 2.07 -2.45
N TYR A 12 -17.07 2.93 -3.39
CA TYR A 12 -17.64 4.26 -3.47
C TYR A 12 -19.15 4.14 -3.67
N LYS A 13 -19.93 4.40 -2.62
CA LYS A 13 -21.37 4.60 -2.77
C LYS A 13 -21.56 5.92 -3.48
N ARG A 14 -21.92 5.89 -4.75
CA ARG A 14 -22.43 7.07 -5.43
C ARG A 14 -23.65 7.59 -4.66
N GLN A 15 -23.51 8.76 -4.04
CA GLN A 15 -24.65 9.41 -3.40
C GLN A 15 -25.70 9.74 -4.48
N GLY A 16 -26.90 9.24 -4.31
CA GLY A 16 -28.06 9.62 -5.09
C GLY A 16 -28.63 8.58 -6.05
N LYS A 17 -27.98 7.42 -6.26
CA LYS A 17 -28.61 6.30 -6.98
C LYS A 17 -29.00 5.18 -6.02
N THR A 18 -30.25 4.78 -6.05
CA THR A 18 -30.80 3.58 -5.41
C THR A 18 -30.26 2.37 -6.19
N GLY A 19 -29.17 1.82 -5.75
CA GLY A 19 -28.53 0.67 -6.33
C GLY A 19 -27.05 0.68 -6.02
N SER A 20 -26.51 -0.47 -5.76
CA SER A 20 -25.10 -0.67 -5.49
C SER A 20 -24.32 -0.70 -6.79
N SER A 21 -23.97 0.47 -7.30
CA SER A 21 -23.25 0.63 -8.56
C SER A 21 -21.82 0.06 -8.57
N TYR A 22 -21.30 -0.32 -7.41
CA TYR A 22 -19.94 -0.82 -7.28
C TYR A 22 -19.76 -2.31 -7.60
N TYR A 23 -20.83 -3.07 -7.65
CA TYR A 23 -20.81 -4.45 -8.14
C TYR A 23 -21.77 -4.66 -9.32
N ASN A 24 -22.21 -3.58 -9.97
CA ASN A 24 -22.95 -3.67 -11.21
C ASN A 24 -22.00 -3.52 -12.39
N PRO A 25 -21.68 -4.60 -13.10
CA PRO A 25 -20.76 -4.56 -14.24
C PRO A 25 -21.27 -3.75 -15.43
N GLU A 26 -22.54 -3.39 -15.45
CA GLU A 26 -23.18 -2.66 -16.58
C GLU A 26 -23.19 -1.14 -16.40
N GLU A 27 -22.77 -0.61 -15.24
CA GLU A 27 -22.73 0.83 -15.03
C GLU A 27 -21.39 1.44 -15.45
N ALA A 28 -21.42 2.71 -15.92
CA ALA A 28 -20.30 3.44 -16.48
C ALA A 28 -19.05 3.59 -15.58
N HIS A 29 -19.15 3.24 -14.30
CA HIS A 29 -18.05 3.17 -13.34
C HIS A 29 -17.92 1.77 -12.70
N GLY A 30 -18.67 0.82 -13.24
CA GLY A 30 -18.47 -0.60 -12.98
C GLY A 30 -17.21 -1.07 -13.71
N ALA A 31 -16.72 -2.22 -13.33
CA ALA A 31 -15.43 -2.69 -13.78
C ALA A 31 -15.35 -3.12 -15.24
N LYS A 32 -16.49 -3.24 -15.96
CA LYS A 32 -16.49 -4.09 -17.14
C LYS A 32 -16.25 -3.43 -18.49
N ASP A 33 -16.77 -2.26 -18.79
CA ASP A 33 -16.87 -1.83 -20.19
C ASP A 33 -16.34 -0.44 -20.52
N ASN A 34 -15.78 0.30 -19.59
CA ASN A 34 -15.21 1.61 -19.90
C ASN A 34 -13.70 1.64 -19.58
N ALA A 35 -12.89 1.50 -20.61
CA ALA A 35 -11.43 1.40 -20.50
C ALA A 35 -10.75 2.57 -19.75
N SER A 36 -11.44 3.70 -19.58
CA SER A 36 -10.90 4.87 -18.88
C SER A 36 -11.17 4.88 -17.38
N ASP A 37 -12.21 4.17 -16.90
CA ASP A 37 -12.69 4.28 -15.52
C ASP A 37 -12.71 2.94 -14.78
N GLN A 38 -12.06 1.92 -15.31
CA GLN A 38 -12.06 0.58 -14.74
C GLN A 38 -11.21 0.45 -13.48
N LEU A 39 -11.83 -0.07 -12.43
CA LEU A 39 -11.13 -0.51 -11.22
C LEU A 39 -10.77 -2.00 -11.35
N TYR A 40 -9.71 -2.32 -12.07
CA TYR A 40 -9.30 -3.71 -12.36
C TYR A 40 -9.20 -4.61 -11.12
N GLY A 41 -8.84 -4.03 -9.96
CA GLY A 41 -8.75 -4.75 -8.70
C GLY A 41 -10.02 -4.66 -7.84
N GLY A 42 -11.03 -3.91 -8.24
CA GLY A 42 -12.24 -3.68 -7.46
C GLY A 42 -12.06 -2.80 -6.22
N TYR A 43 -10.84 -2.33 -5.95
CA TYR A 43 -10.51 -1.48 -4.81
C TYR A 43 -10.27 -0.04 -5.26
N ALA A 44 -10.95 0.91 -4.64
CA ALA A 44 -10.71 2.34 -4.84
C ALA A 44 -9.84 2.92 -3.71
N ILE A 45 -8.91 3.81 -4.07
CA ILE A 45 -8.06 4.49 -3.09
C ILE A 45 -8.84 5.65 -2.48
N LYS A 46 -9.13 5.56 -1.17
CA LYS A 46 -9.77 6.63 -0.39
C LYS A 46 -8.76 7.54 0.32
N LYS A 47 -7.55 7.04 0.50
CA LYS A 47 -6.45 7.79 1.10
C LYS A 47 -6.12 9.00 0.23
N LEU A 48 -5.76 10.13 0.84
CA LEU A 48 -5.44 11.38 0.16
C LEU A 48 -6.64 12.07 -0.52
N VAL A 49 -7.85 11.67 -0.20
CA VAL A 49 -9.07 12.35 -0.65
C VAL A 49 -9.67 13.16 0.50
N ASN A 50 -9.94 14.44 0.24
CA ASN A 50 -10.63 15.27 1.23
C ASN A 50 -12.10 14.83 1.35
N PRO A 51 -12.60 14.46 2.54
CA PRO A 51 -13.97 14.01 2.71
C PRO A 51 -15.03 15.08 2.39
N LYS A 52 -14.64 16.34 2.27
CA LYS A 52 -15.51 17.44 1.81
C LYS A 52 -15.63 17.51 0.27
N THR A 53 -14.85 16.73 -0.45
CA THR A 53 -14.99 16.62 -1.91
C THR A 53 -16.31 15.95 -2.24
N THR A 54 -17.13 16.62 -3.02
CA THR A 54 -18.40 16.07 -3.53
C THR A 54 -18.36 16.05 -5.04
N ILE A 55 -18.70 14.91 -5.60
CA ILE A 55 -18.85 14.73 -7.05
C ILE A 55 -20.34 14.43 -7.29
N GLN A 56 -21.05 15.39 -7.84
CA GLN A 56 -22.46 15.26 -8.20
C GLN A 56 -22.65 15.64 -9.66
N ASP A 57 -23.65 15.08 -10.30
CA ASP A 57 -23.93 15.33 -11.71
C ASP A 57 -23.96 16.84 -12.01
N GLY A 58 -22.94 17.32 -12.72
CA GLY A 58 -22.78 18.72 -13.14
C GLY A 58 -22.16 19.68 -12.14
N ASN A 59 -22.00 19.30 -10.85
CA ASN A 59 -21.41 20.15 -9.80
C ASN A 59 -20.34 19.39 -9.03
N ASN A 60 -19.11 19.46 -9.50
CA ASN A 60 -17.97 18.90 -8.79
C ASN A 60 -17.34 19.95 -7.87
N ASN A 61 -17.44 19.75 -6.57
CA ASN A 61 -16.73 20.54 -5.57
C ASN A 61 -15.52 19.76 -5.07
N VAL A 62 -14.36 20.06 -5.61
CA VAL A 62 -13.09 19.42 -5.20
C VAL A 62 -12.49 20.23 -4.07
N ALA A 63 -12.56 19.72 -2.85
CA ALA A 63 -11.91 20.33 -1.69
C ALA A 63 -10.41 20.01 -1.71
N ALA A 64 -9.58 21.03 -1.50
CA ALA A 64 -8.14 20.87 -1.44
C ALA A 64 -7.75 19.89 -0.32
N TYR A 65 -6.79 19.03 -0.62
CA TYR A 65 -6.18 18.11 0.33
C TYR A 65 -4.70 18.48 0.50
N PRO A 66 -4.25 18.89 1.70
CA PRO A 66 -2.83 19.13 1.93
C PRO A 66 -2.09 17.79 1.88
N PHE A 67 -1.22 17.64 0.90
CA PHE A 67 -0.42 16.42 0.76
C PHE A 67 0.68 16.40 1.84
N PRO A 68 0.70 15.42 2.76
CA PRO A 68 1.74 15.32 3.76
C PRO A 68 3.05 14.82 3.13
N ILE A 69 4.12 15.59 3.28
CA ILE A 69 5.46 15.18 2.85
C ILE A 69 6.07 14.22 3.86
N VAL A 70 5.92 14.53 5.15
CA VAL A 70 6.36 13.71 6.28
C VAL A 70 5.27 13.69 7.33
N ARG A 71 4.99 12.55 7.92
CA ARG A 71 4.03 12.41 9.02
C ARG A 71 4.68 11.76 10.23
N LEU A 72 4.13 12.09 11.39
CA LEU A 72 4.62 11.58 12.68
C LEU A 72 4.65 10.04 12.76
N ALA A 73 3.71 9.38 12.06
CA ALA A 73 3.70 7.91 11.96
C ALA A 73 5.01 7.35 11.37
N GLU A 74 5.63 8.06 10.41
CA GLU A 74 6.90 7.67 9.82
C GLU A 74 8.02 7.66 10.86
N LEU A 75 8.08 8.71 11.70
CA LEU A 75 9.07 8.78 12.77
C LEU A 75 8.84 7.69 13.82
N TYR A 76 7.60 7.43 14.19
CA TYR A 76 7.26 6.40 15.17
C TYR A 76 7.61 4.99 14.68
N LEU A 77 7.19 4.64 13.48
CA LEU A 77 7.48 3.31 12.93
C LEU A 77 8.94 3.17 12.48
N GLY A 78 9.58 4.26 12.06
CA GLY A 78 11.02 4.29 11.81
C GLY A 78 11.84 4.05 13.08
N TYR A 79 11.43 4.67 14.20
CA TYR A 79 12.05 4.41 15.51
C TYR A 79 11.84 2.97 15.96
N ALA A 80 10.62 2.43 15.86
CA ALA A 80 10.32 1.05 16.21
C ALA A 80 11.14 0.06 15.38
N GLU A 81 11.29 0.32 14.07
CA GLU A 81 12.12 -0.48 13.19
C GLU A 81 13.60 -0.45 13.60
N ALA A 82 14.15 0.73 13.84
CA ALA A 82 15.53 0.86 14.31
C ALA A 82 15.74 0.17 15.68
N TYR A 83 14.77 0.32 16.56
CA TYR A 83 14.81 -0.28 17.90
C TYR A 83 14.86 -1.80 17.85
N VAL A 84 13.95 -2.43 17.09
CA VAL A 84 13.92 -3.90 16.99
C VAL A 84 15.16 -4.45 16.29
N ASN A 85 15.67 -3.77 15.27
CA ASN A 85 16.90 -4.20 14.59
C ASN A 85 18.14 -4.08 15.48
N TYR A 86 18.18 -3.13 16.40
CA TYR A 86 19.33 -2.93 17.29
C TYR A 86 19.28 -3.81 18.54
N TYR A 87 18.11 -3.91 19.18
CA TYR A 87 17.97 -4.59 20.45
C TYR A 87 17.44 -6.03 20.34
N GLY A 88 16.96 -6.47 19.19
CA GLY A 88 16.32 -7.77 19.00
C GLY A 88 14.99 -7.93 19.74
N LYS A 89 14.40 -6.85 20.21
CA LYS A 89 13.14 -6.83 20.96
C LYS A 89 12.38 -5.55 20.68
N LEU A 90 11.08 -5.54 20.96
CA LEU A 90 10.23 -4.37 20.82
C LEU A 90 9.53 -4.10 22.15
N ASP A 91 10.22 -3.39 23.02
CA ASP A 91 9.74 -2.99 24.35
C ASP A 91 9.92 -1.48 24.58
N GLY A 92 9.63 -1.00 25.78
CA GLY A 92 9.86 0.38 26.20
C GLY A 92 9.36 1.41 25.16
N LYS A 93 10.24 2.32 24.74
CA LYS A 93 9.91 3.39 23.82
C LYS A 93 9.61 2.89 22.38
N GLY A 94 10.25 1.79 21.98
CA GLY A 94 9.99 1.15 20.69
C GLY A 94 8.54 0.64 20.60
N ALA A 95 8.12 -0.11 21.61
CA ALA A 95 6.75 -0.60 21.72
C ALA A 95 5.75 0.54 21.89
N GLU A 96 6.05 1.56 22.70
CA GLU A 96 5.17 2.72 22.87
C GLU A 96 4.83 3.37 21.52
N TYR A 97 5.82 3.69 20.71
CA TYR A 97 5.61 4.34 19.42
C TYR A 97 4.90 3.45 18.40
N PHE A 98 5.25 2.17 18.37
CA PHE A 98 4.55 1.19 17.55
C PHE A 98 3.07 1.08 17.95
N ASN A 99 2.80 0.98 19.24
CA ASN A 99 1.44 0.84 19.78
C ASN A 99 0.58 2.10 19.57
N LEU A 100 1.17 3.30 19.51
CA LEU A 100 0.40 4.52 19.18
C LEU A 100 -0.27 4.42 17.82
N ILE A 101 0.40 3.84 16.83
CA ILE A 101 -0.17 3.64 15.49
C ILE A 101 -1.30 2.62 15.55
N ARG A 102 -1.06 1.47 16.18
CA ARG A 102 -2.05 0.41 16.33
C ARG A 102 -3.28 0.85 17.11
N LYS A 103 -3.09 1.55 18.24
CA LYS A 103 -4.17 2.08 19.06
C LYS A 103 -5.06 3.07 18.29
N ARG A 104 -4.46 3.95 17.49
CA ARG A 104 -5.21 4.85 16.61
C ARG A 104 -6.13 4.07 15.66
N ALA A 105 -5.68 2.90 15.22
CA ALA A 105 -6.44 2.01 14.36
C ALA A 105 -7.42 1.09 15.10
N GLY A 106 -7.45 1.12 16.43
CA GLY A 106 -8.28 0.25 17.25
C GLY A 106 -7.76 -1.17 17.38
N LEU A 107 -6.45 -1.37 17.20
CA LEU A 107 -5.79 -2.68 17.32
C LEU A 107 -5.04 -2.80 18.65
N GLY A 108 -4.90 -4.04 19.12
CA GLY A 108 -4.10 -4.38 20.30
C GLY A 108 -2.60 -4.07 20.11
N GLY A 109 -1.90 -3.85 21.22
CA GLY A 109 -0.47 -3.58 21.22
C GLY A 109 0.38 -4.77 20.80
N ILE A 110 1.70 -4.55 20.66
CA ILE A 110 2.63 -5.61 20.26
C ILE A 110 2.70 -6.71 21.34
N GLU A 111 2.64 -6.33 22.60
CA GLU A 111 2.69 -7.24 23.73
C GLU A 111 1.49 -8.18 23.77
N GLU A 112 0.33 -7.69 23.31
CA GLU A 112 -0.91 -8.47 23.24
C GLU A 112 -0.93 -9.39 22.01
N THR A 113 -0.49 -8.87 20.88
CA THR A 113 -0.60 -9.58 19.60
C THR A 113 0.57 -10.51 19.30
N HIS A 114 1.74 -10.25 19.90
CA HIS A 114 2.98 -10.98 19.69
C HIS A 114 3.74 -11.21 21.02
N PRO A 115 3.11 -11.84 22.03
CA PRO A 115 3.67 -11.88 23.41
C PRO A 115 4.98 -12.65 23.53
N ASN A 116 5.28 -13.57 22.63
CA ASN A 116 6.48 -14.41 22.65
C ASN A 116 7.21 -14.41 21.30
N ALA A 117 7.10 -13.31 20.56
CA ALA A 117 7.68 -13.22 19.22
C ALA A 117 9.22 -13.21 19.26
N THR A 118 9.81 -13.91 18.31
CA THR A 118 11.25 -13.84 18.05
C THR A 118 11.64 -12.47 17.49
N PRO A 119 12.93 -12.09 17.49
CA PRO A 119 13.37 -10.85 16.85
C PRO A 119 12.94 -10.73 15.40
N GLU A 120 12.99 -11.82 14.64
CA GLU A 120 12.60 -11.89 13.24
C GLU A 120 11.10 -11.63 13.05
N GLU A 121 10.28 -12.23 13.91
CA GLU A 121 8.82 -12.01 13.89
C GLU A 121 8.46 -10.57 14.27
N LEU A 122 9.20 -9.95 15.20
CA LEU A 122 9.02 -8.54 15.54
C LEU A 122 9.41 -7.60 14.38
N ILE A 123 10.51 -7.91 13.68
CA ILE A 123 10.92 -7.17 12.47
C ILE A 123 9.81 -7.25 11.42
N GLU A 124 9.28 -8.44 11.16
CA GLU A 124 8.18 -8.63 10.21
C GLU A 124 6.89 -7.93 10.65
N ALA A 125 6.57 -7.92 11.94
CA ALA A 125 5.43 -7.18 12.48
C ALA A 125 5.57 -5.67 12.21
N VAL A 126 6.77 -5.09 12.43
CA VAL A 126 7.03 -3.68 12.16
C VAL A 126 6.99 -3.38 10.65
N ARG A 127 7.56 -4.24 9.81
CA ARG A 127 7.51 -4.10 8.35
C ARG A 127 6.07 -4.16 7.83
N ARG A 128 5.28 -5.09 8.33
CA ARG A 128 3.87 -5.21 8.00
C ARG A 128 3.09 -3.97 8.41
N GLU A 129 3.31 -3.46 9.62
CA GLU A 129 2.67 -2.24 10.10
C GLU A 129 3.02 -1.04 9.21
N LYS A 130 4.30 -0.88 8.85
CA LYS A 130 4.74 0.17 7.91
C LYS A 130 4.09 0.02 6.53
N THR A 131 4.04 -1.21 6.01
CA THR A 131 3.43 -1.49 4.70
C THR A 131 1.97 -1.06 4.68
N VAL A 132 1.20 -1.40 5.71
CA VAL A 132 -0.22 -1.05 5.80
C VAL A 132 -0.40 0.45 6.05
N GLU A 133 0.36 1.03 6.98
CA GLU A 133 0.25 2.44 7.35
C GLU A 133 0.61 3.38 6.20
N PHE A 134 1.62 3.04 5.38
CA PHE A 134 2.12 3.91 4.30
C PHE A 134 1.71 3.48 2.90
N MET A 135 0.77 2.55 2.80
CA MET A 135 0.19 2.17 1.50
C MET A 135 -0.31 3.42 0.76
N PHE A 136 0.03 3.55 -0.52
CA PHE A 136 -0.25 4.69 -1.40
C PHE A 136 0.43 6.02 -1.03
N GLU A 137 1.43 6.02 -0.14
CA GLU A 137 2.22 7.21 0.18
C GLU A 137 3.62 7.19 -0.47
N GLY A 138 3.93 6.18 -1.26
CA GLY A 138 5.19 6.07 -1.99
C GLY A 138 6.35 5.47 -1.19
N GLN A 139 6.25 5.36 0.14
CA GLN A 139 7.35 4.88 0.99
C GLN A 139 7.72 3.41 0.75
N MET A 140 6.74 2.56 0.43
CA MET A 140 6.97 1.12 0.20
C MET A 140 7.92 0.85 -0.95
N PHE A 141 7.95 1.73 -1.93
CA PHE A 141 8.91 1.66 -3.03
C PHE A 141 10.37 1.66 -2.56
N TRP A 142 10.67 2.45 -1.52
CA TRP A 142 12.00 2.57 -0.94
C TRP A 142 12.25 1.50 0.13
N ASP A 143 11.27 1.26 0.99
CA ASP A 143 11.38 0.32 2.11
C ASP A 143 11.63 -1.12 1.60
N TYR A 144 10.89 -1.58 0.60
CA TYR A 144 11.08 -2.92 0.03
C TYR A 144 12.47 -3.09 -0.61
N ARG A 145 13.01 -2.01 -1.20
CA ARG A 145 14.38 -2.04 -1.73
C ARG A 145 15.42 -2.11 -0.60
N ARG A 146 15.31 -1.27 0.41
CA ARG A 146 16.30 -1.28 1.51
C ARG A 146 16.19 -2.53 2.39
N TRP A 147 14.99 -3.12 2.51
CA TRP A 147 14.81 -4.42 3.18
C TRP A 147 15.27 -5.61 2.32
N LYS A 148 15.58 -5.38 1.06
CA LYS A 148 15.98 -6.42 0.09
C LYS A 148 14.90 -7.47 -0.18
N ILE A 149 13.63 -7.11 -0.06
CA ILE A 149 12.47 -7.98 -0.32
C ILE A 149 11.66 -7.56 -1.56
N ALA A 150 12.10 -6.52 -2.29
CA ALA A 150 11.34 -6.01 -3.43
C ALA A 150 11.13 -7.07 -4.52
N LYS A 151 12.12 -7.93 -4.76
CA LYS A 151 12.01 -9.03 -5.73
C LYS A 151 10.95 -10.04 -5.32
N GLU A 152 10.94 -10.45 -4.06
CA GLU A 152 9.95 -11.37 -3.52
C GLU A 152 8.56 -10.75 -3.45
N ALA A 153 8.46 -9.51 -2.95
CA ALA A 153 7.19 -8.82 -2.76
C ALA A 153 6.51 -8.41 -4.07
N TRP A 154 7.28 -8.11 -5.12
CA TRP A 154 6.76 -7.59 -6.39
C TRP A 154 6.86 -8.57 -7.56
N SER A 155 7.62 -9.64 -7.44
CA SER A 155 7.67 -10.71 -8.45
C SER A 155 6.80 -11.90 -8.02
N GLY A 156 6.45 -12.74 -8.96
CA GLY A 156 5.70 -13.97 -8.64
C GLY A 156 4.19 -13.80 -8.65
N MET A 157 3.67 -12.71 -9.17
CA MET A 157 2.24 -12.55 -9.46
C MET A 157 1.84 -13.28 -10.75
N GLU A 158 2.46 -14.44 -10.99
CA GLU A 158 2.07 -15.33 -12.07
C GLU A 158 0.62 -15.74 -11.90
N GLY A 159 -0.18 -15.51 -12.93
CA GLY A 159 -1.63 -15.75 -12.90
C GLY A 159 -2.47 -14.61 -12.32
N GLY A 160 -1.90 -13.41 -12.16
CA GLY A 160 -2.62 -12.18 -11.80
C GLY A 160 -2.50 -11.76 -10.35
N MET A 161 -2.89 -10.52 -10.08
CA MET A 161 -2.90 -9.94 -8.73
C MET A 161 -4.18 -10.31 -7.97
N PRO A 162 -4.11 -10.51 -6.63
CA PRO A 162 -5.31 -10.64 -5.82
C PRO A 162 -6.23 -9.44 -6.01
N ALA A 163 -7.48 -9.68 -6.31
CA ALA A 163 -8.47 -8.67 -6.62
C ALA A 163 -9.87 -9.13 -6.20
N LEU A 164 -10.81 -8.19 -6.13
CA LEU A 164 -12.22 -8.53 -6.04
C LEU A 164 -12.76 -8.97 -7.40
N ASN A 165 -13.80 -9.80 -7.38
CA ASN A 165 -14.47 -10.23 -8.61
C ASN A 165 -15.34 -9.08 -9.17
N VAL A 166 -14.71 -8.19 -9.93
CA VAL A 166 -15.36 -7.02 -10.53
C VAL A 166 -16.49 -7.36 -11.53
N TYR A 167 -16.60 -8.62 -11.93
CA TYR A 167 -17.66 -9.14 -12.78
C TYR A 167 -18.82 -9.80 -11.99
N GLY A 168 -18.73 -9.79 -10.66
CA GLY A 168 -19.79 -10.30 -9.80
C GLY A 168 -21.04 -9.42 -9.89
N THR A 169 -22.21 -10.05 -10.01
CA THR A 169 -23.51 -9.37 -10.12
C THR A 169 -24.19 -9.21 -8.77
N THR A 170 -23.71 -9.90 -7.75
CA THR A 170 -24.17 -9.79 -6.37
C THR A 170 -23.04 -9.32 -5.46
N ALA A 171 -23.38 -8.81 -4.27
CA ALA A 171 -22.38 -8.40 -3.30
C ALA A 171 -21.47 -9.57 -2.87
N GLU A 172 -22.01 -10.78 -2.77
CA GLU A 172 -21.25 -11.99 -2.43
C GLU A 172 -20.26 -12.35 -3.54
N GLU A 173 -20.71 -12.36 -4.78
CA GLU A 173 -19.86 -12.63 -5.93
C GLU A 173 -18.77 -11.57 -6.09
N PHE A 174 -19.11 -10.29 -5.93
CA PHE A 174 -18.17 -9.18 -6.01
C PHE A 174 -17.08 -9.28 -4.95
N ASN A 175 -17.43 -9.59 -3.71
CA ASN A 175 -16.47 -9.70 -2.60
C ASN A 175 -15.62 -10.97 -2.63
N ARG A 176 -15.85 -11.87 -3.58
CA ARG A 176 -15.02 -13.07 -3.75
C ARG A 176 -13.66 -12.65 -4.31
N GLU A 177 -12.60 -13.07 -3.63
CA GLU A 177 -11.24 -12.86 -4.12
C GLU A 177 -10.99 -13.70 -5.40
N VAL A 178 -10.46 -13.04 -6.40
CA VAL A 178 -10.05 -13.63 -7.68
C VAL A 178 -8.66 -13.13 -8.04
N LYS A 179 -8.09 -13.66 -9.10
CA LYS A 179 -6.87 -13.10 -9.71
C LYS A 179 -7.25 -12.21 -10.89
N ALA A 180 -6.92 -10.93 -10.82
CA ALA A 180 -7.08 -10.02 -11.93
C ALA A 180 -6.00 -10.29 -12.97
N ASP A 181 -6.40 -10.36 -14.24
CA ASP A 181 -5.48 -10.47 -15.38
C ASP A 181 -4.83 -9.10 -15.63
N MET A 182 -3.76 -8.86 -14.91
CA MET A 182 -2.94 -7.64 -15.03
C MET A 182 -1.54 -8.01 -15.47
N MET A 183 -0.91 -7.09 -16.20
CA MET A 183 0.47 -7.28 -16.63
C MET A 183 1.38 -7.57 -15.43
N PRO A 184 2.11 -8.69 -15.41
CA PRO A 184 2.95 -9.03 -14.27
C PRO A 184 4.06 -8.00 -14.10
N PHE A 185 4.27 -7.54 -12.88
CA PHE A 185 5.42 -6.73 -12.54
C PHE A 185 6.61 -7.65 -12.26
N VAL A 186 7.69 -7.44 -12.98
CA VAL A 186 8.95 -8.20 -12.80
C VAL A 186 9.99 -7.28 -12.21
N PHE A 187 10.37 -7.54 -10.96
CA PHE A 187 11.48 -6.84 -10.33
C PHE A 187 12.78 -7.62 -10.53
N LYS A 188 13.77 -6.96 -11.13
CA LYS A 188 15.09 -7.55 -11.37
C LYS A 188 16.09 -7.12 -10.30
N GLU A 189 17.17 -7.88 -10.12
CA GLU A 189 18.22 -7.59 -9.12
C GLU A 189 18.85 -6.20 -9.29
N GLU A 190 19.06 -5.77 -10.53
CA GLU A 190 19.55 -4.40 -10.80
C GLU A 190 18.63 -3.31 -10.26
N GLY A 191 17.34 -3.59 -10.08
CA GLY A 191 16.36 -2.66 -9.54
C GLY A 191 16.59 -2.23 -8.10
N TYR A 192 17.45 -2.90 -7.33
CA TYR A 192 17.81 -2.46 -5.98
C TYR A 192 18.68 -1.21 -5.95
N LEU A 193 19.49 -1.00 -6.99
CA LEU A 193 20.35 0.16 -7.13
C LEU A 193 20.06 0.85 -8.46
N TYR A 194 20.04 2.18 -8.47
CA TYR A 194 19.89 2.92 -9.71
C TYR A 194 21.20 2.93 -10.51
N PRO A 195 21.14 2.92 -11.85
CA PRO A 195 22.35 3.07 -12.66
C PRO A 195 22.97 4.45 -12.46
N ILE A 196 24.30 4.49 -12.43
CA ILE A 196 25.04 5.74 -12.55
C ILE A 196 24.97 6.16 -14.02
N GLN A 197 24.56 7.40 -14.26
CA GLN A 197 24.47 7.92 -15.63
C GLN A 197 25.82 7.85 -16.35
N GLN A 198 25.81 7.44 -17.60
CA GLN A 198 27.03 7.24 -18.38
C GLN A 198 27.90 8.50 -18.48
N GLU A 199 27.28 9.66 -18.46
CA GLU A 199 28.00 10.93 -18.44
C GLU A 199 28.93 11.09 -17.23
N TYR A 200 28.49 10.66 -16.04
CA TYR A 200 29.32 10.71 -14.83
C TYR A 200 30.43 9.69 -14.84
N LEU A 201 30.17 8.48 -15.36
CA LEU A 201 31.18 7.46 -15.54
C LEU A 201 32.29 7.93 -16.51
N ASN A 202 31.91 8.61 -17.59
CA ASN A 202 32.84 9.15 -18.57
C ASN A 202 33.70 10.29 -18.00
N LYS A 203 33.14 11.10 -17.08
CA LYS A 203 33.86 12.22 -16.44
C LYS A 203 34.78 11.76 -15.30
N ASN A 204 34.48 10.65 -14.67
CA ASN A 204 35.27 10.13 -13.55
C ASN A 204 35.61 8.66 -13.72
N PRO A 205 36.83 8.34 -14.24
CA PRO A 205 37.24 6.95 -14.50
C PRO A 205 37.39 6.08 -13.23
N LYS A 206 37.27 6.68 -12.02
CA LYS A 206 37.24 5.94 -10.76
C LYS A 206 35.85 5.46 -10.36
N LEU A 207 34.81 5.96 -11.03
CA LEU A 207 33.45 5.47 -10.80
C LEU A 207 33.26 4.13 -11.49
N VAL A 208 32.69 3.21 -10.77
CA VAL A 208 32.28 1.89 -11.27
C VAL A 208 30.77 1.83 -11.27
N GLN A 209 30.20 1.31 -12.37
CA GLN A 209 28.74 1.13 -12.46
C GLN A 209 28.21 0.20 -11.38
N ASN A 210 26.98 0.42 -10.96
CA ASN A 210 26.30 -0.46 -10.04
C ASN A 210 26.14 -1.86 -10.69
N PRO A 211 26.15 -2.93 -9.88
CA PRO A 211 26.04 -4.29 -10.40
C PRO A 211 24.83 -4.50 -11.31
N ASN A 212 25.03 -5.25 -12.39
CA ASN A 212 24.01 -5.64 -13.37
C ASN A 212 23.48 -4.52 -14.29
N TRP A 213 24.10 -3.36 -14.29
CA TRP A 213 23.82 -2.25 -15.22
C TRP A 213 24.87 -2.11 -16.32
#